data_9cacd8beb1b1292055de24aefb379e94
#
_entry.id   9cacd8beb1b1292055de24aefb379e94
#
_cell.length_a   1.000
_cell.length_b   1.000
_cell.length_c   1.000
_cell.angle_alpha   90.00
_cell.angle_beta   90.00
_cell.angle_gamma   90.00
#
_symmetry.space_group_name_H-M   'P 1'
#
loop_
_entity.id
_entity.type
_entity.pdbx_description
1 polymer ?
#
loop_
_entity_poly.entity_id
_entity_poly.type
_entity_poly.pdbx_seq_one_letter_code
_entity_poly.pdbx_strand_id
1 'polypeptide(L)'
;MKNTNLFKATCPHDCPDACSMEVEIDEVTKKVIKVSGEKSHPVTKGFLCNKVNNYIDLIYNKDRVLYPKIRVNSKQEKQAKWKRISWEEAI
;
A
#
# COMPACT_ATOMS: atom_id res chain seq x y z
N MET A 1 16.98 -20.85 -0.79
CA MET A 1 17.16 -19.38 -0.94
C MET A 1 15.91 -18.81 -1.57
N LYS A 2 15.43 -17.70 -1.00
CA LYS A 2 14.34 -16.96 -1.65
C LYS A 2 14.95 -16.12 -2.77
N ASN A 3 14.46 -16.29 -3.97
CA ASN A 3 14.81 -15.41 -5.06
C ASN A 3 13.98 -14.13 -4.92
N THR A 4 14.64 -13.05 -4.57
CA THR A 4 14.00 -11.74 -4.41
C THR A 4 14.72 -10.70 -5.24
N ASN A 5 13.96 -9.76 -5.76
CA ASN A 5 14.48 -8.58 -6.45
C ASN A 5 14.27 -7.34 -5.61
N LEU A 6 15.28 -6.49 -5.58
CA LEU A 6 15.26 -5.23 -4.86
C LEU A 6 15.01 -4.08 -5.83
N PHE A 7 14.02 -3.26 -5.54
CA PHE A 7 13.67 -2.09 -6.33
C PHE A 7 13.75 -0.83 -5.49
N LYS A 8 14.12 0.27 -6.09
CA LYS A 8 14.11 1.58 -5.46
C LYS A 8 12.78 2.28 -5.72
N ALA A 9 12.26 2.95 -4.70
CA ALA A 9 11.02 3.70 -4.77
C ALA A 9 11.12 4.94 -3.90
N THR A 10 10.18 5.85 -4.05
CA THR A 10 10.07 7.06 -3.25
C THR A 10 8.76 7.02 -2.47
N CYS A 11 8.79 7.47 -1.22
CA CYS A 11 7.59 7.57 -0.40
C CYS A 11 6.55 8.49 -1.07
N PRO A 12 5.29 8.05 -1.20
CA PRO A 12 4.26 8.82 -1.91
C PRO A 12 3.59 9.90 -1.06
N HIS A 13 3.95 10.03 0.21
CA HIS A 13 3.37 11.07 1.06
C HIS A 13 3.95 12.45 0.75
N ASP A 14 3.18 13.48 1.06
CA ASP A 14 3.52 14.88 0.79
C ASP A 14 4.47 15.50 1.83
N CYS A 15 5.23 14.67 2.50
CA CYS A 15 6.25 15.08 3.45
C CYS A 15 7.48 15.63 2.71
N PRO A 16 8.10 16.75 3.18
CA PRO A 16 9.27 17.34 2.53
C PRO A 16 10.51 16.46 2.55
N ASP A 17 10.57 15.44 3.40
CA ASP A 17 11.73 14.54 3.49
C ASP A 17 11.93 13.67 2.25
N ALA A 18 10.87 13.41 1.49
CA ALA A 18 10.93 12.61 0.27
C ALA A 18 11.75 11.33 0.44
N CYS A 19 11.39 10.51 1.43
CA CYS A 19 12.16 9.32 1.80
C CYS A 19 12.31 8.35 0.63
N SER A 20 13.55 7.91 0.38
CA SER A 20 13.82 6.82 -0.55
C SER A 20 13.63 5.48 0.13
N MET A 21 13.00 4.56 -0.60
CA MET A 21 12.67 3.22 -0.11
C MET A 21 13.33 2.16 -0.96
N GLU A 22 13.62 1.03 -0.34
CA GLU A 22 13.95 -0.20 -1.01
C GLU A 22 12.78 -1.18 -0.84
N VAL A 23 12.31 -1.73 -1.96
CA VAL A 23 11.18 -2.64 -2.01
C VAL A 23 11.68 -4.00 -2.48
N GLU A 24 11.52 -5.00 -1.64
CA GLU A 24 11.91 -6.36 -1.95
C GLU A 24 10.70 -7.16 -2.42
N ILE A 25 10.79 -7.71 -3.63
CA ILE A 25 9.70 -8.46 -4.28
C ILE A 25 10.12 -9.91 -4.46
N ASP A 26 9.25 -10.82 -4.05
CA ASP A 26 9.42 -12.25 -4.28
C ASP A 26 9.23 -12.55 -5.76
N GLU A 27 10.21 -13.21 -6.40
CA GLU A 27 10.16 -13.49 -7.83
C GLU A 27 9.06 -14.48 -8.24
N VAL A 28 8.70 -15.39 -7.34
CA VAL A 28 7.71 -16.44 -7.62
C VAL A 28 6.29 -15.90 -7.46
N THR A 29 6.00 -15.30 -6.30
CA THR A 29 4.66 -14.80 -5.97
C THR A 29 4.37 -13.42 -6.53
N LYS A 30 5.42 -12.68 -6.92
CA LYS A 30 5.35 -11.28 -7.36
C LYS A 30 4.80 -10.34 -6.28
N LYS A 31 4.86 -10.75 -5.03
CA LYS A 31 4.41 -9.95 -3.90
C LYS A 31 5.57 -9.19 -3.26
N VAL A 32 5.27 -8.01 -2.76
CA VAL A 32 6.19 -7.24 -1.92
C VAL A 32 6.30 -7.94 -0.57
N ILE A 33 7.52 -8.30 -0.18
CA ILE A 33 7.77 -8.99 1.09
C ILE A 33 8.47 -8.11 2.11
N LYS A 34 9.11 -7.03 1.67
CA LYS A 34 9.77 -6.10 2.59
C LYS A 34 9.83 -4.69 2.00
N VAL A 35 9.62 -3.72 2.84
CA VAL A 35 9.86 -2.30 2.55
C VAL A 35 10.81 -1.77 3.60
N SER A 36 11.89 -1.11 3.19
CA SER A 36 12.88 -0.53 4.09
C SER A 36 13.37 0.81 3.53
N GLY A 37 13.97 1.63 4.39
CA GLY A 37 14.58 2.89 3.98
C GLY A 37 15.89 2.68 3.26
N GLU A 38 16.17 3.50 2.27
CA GLU A 38 17.46 3.51 1.59
C GLU A 38 18.49 4.28 2.42
N LYS A 39 19.53 3.59 2.87
CA LYS A 39 20.56 4.16 3.75
C LYS A 39 21.38 5.27 3.08
N SER A 40 21.44 5.30 1.76
CA SER A 40 22.16 6.32 1.01
C SER A 40 21.41 7.65 0.87
N HIS A 41 20.16 7.73 1.32
CA HIS A 41 19.41 8.98 1.27
C HIS A 41 20.08 10.05 2.12
N PRO A 42 20.35 11.26 1.57
CA PRO A 42 21.15 12.26 2.25
C PRO A 42 20.49 12.86 3.50
N VAL A 43 19.16 12.86 3.56
CA VAL A 43 18.40 13.43 4.68
C VAL A 43 17.96 12.35 5.67
N THR A 44 17.26 11.32 5.18
CA THR A 44 16.64 10.31 6.05
C THR A 44 17.56 9.17 6.45
N LYS A 45 18.60 8.90 5.67
CA LYS A 45 19.65 7.91 5.96
C LYS A 45 19.12 6.51 6.31
N GLY A 46 18.06 6.10 5.65
CA GLY A 46 17.44 4.80 5.87
C GLY A 46 16.24 4.80 6.83
N PHE A 47 15.85 5.93 7.36
CA PHE A 47 14.68 6.04 8.22
C PHE A 47 13.40 6.03 7.38
N LEU A 48 12.41 5.25 7.82
CA LEU A 48 11.03 5.32 7.38
C LEU A 48 10.12 5.48 8.59
N CYS A 49 9.12 6.37 8.50
CA CYS A 49 8.16 6.53 9.58
C CYS A 49 7.18 5.35 9.64
N ASN A 50 6.45 5.24 10.75
CA ASN A 50 5.52 4.13 10.99
C ASN A 50 4.44 3.99 9.91
N LYS A 51 4.04 5.08 9.28
CA LYS A 51 3.05 5.03 8.20
C LYS A 51 3.50 4.17 7.03
N VAL A 52 4.77 4.27 6.67
CA VAL A 52 5.33 3.58 5.50
C VAL A 52 5.91 2.22 5.86
N ASN A 53 6.49 2.06 7.04
CA ASN A 53 7.03 0.77 7.50
C ASN A 53 5.97 -0.34 7.50
N ASN A 54 4.70 0.01 7.65
CA ASN A 54 3.60 -0.94 7.73
C ASN A 54 2.80 -1.05 6.42
N TYR A 55 3.31 -0.53 5.31
CA TYR A 55 2.60 -0.57 4.02
C TYR A 55 2.25 -1.97 3.54
N ILE A 56 3.08 -2.97 3.81
CA ILE A 56 2.81 -4.36 3.41
C ILE A 56 1.52 -4.84 4.06
N ASP A 57 1.34 -4.58 5.34
CA ASP A 57 0.14 -4.96 6.07
C ASP A 57 -1.11 -4.26 5.51
N LEU A 58 -0.97 -3.02 5.08
CA LEU A 58 -2.05 -2.28 4.45
C LEU A 58 -2.38 -2.83 3.06
N ILE A 59 -1.36 -3.07 2.23
CA ILE A 59 -1.54 -3.51 0.84
C ILE A 59 -2.17 -4.90 0.77
N TYR A 60 -1.75 -5.82 1.63
CA TYR A 60 -2.22 -7.21 1.63
C TYR A 60 -3.22 -7.52 2.74
N ASN A 61 -3.78 -6.50 3.36
CA ASN A 61 -4.82 -6.69 4.37
C ASN A 61 -6.07 -7.32 3.72
N LYS A 62 -6.59 -8.37 4.35
CA LYS A 62 -7.79 -9.09 3.87
C LYS A 62 -9.04 -8.20 3.79
N ASP A 63 -9.10 -7.16 4.62
CA ASP A 63 -10.24 -6.26 4.68
C ASP A 63 -10.09 -5.04 3.75
N ARG A 64 -8.99 -4.99 2.99
CA ARG A 64 -8.78 -3.91 2.02
C ARG A 64 -9.84 -3.93 0.92
N VAL A 65 -10.41 -2.78 0.63
CA VAL A 65 -11.37 -2.62 -0.49
C VAL A 65 -10.60 -2.69 -1.80
N LEU A 66 -10.88 -3.73 -2.61
CA LEU A 66 -10.18 -3.98 -3.88
C LEU A 66 -10.98 -3.51 -5.10
N TYR A 67 -12.26 -3.31 -4.96
CA TYR A 67 -13.18 -2.98 -6.05
C TYR A 67 -14.12 -1.87 -5.64
N PRO A 68 -14.60 -1.05 -6.58
CA PRO A 68 -15.60 -0.04 -6.27
C PRO A 68 -16.91 -0.70 -5.81
N LYS A 69 -17.55 -0.07 -4.83
CA LYS A 69 -18.80 -0.55 -4.25
C LYS A 69 -19.77 0.60 -4.09
N ILE A 70 -21.04 0.30 -4.25
CA ILE A 70 -22.12 1.25 -3.99
C ILE A 70 -22.92 0.79 -2.77
N ARG A 71 -23.30 1.71 -1.92
CA ARG A 71 -24.22 1.43 -0.83
C ARG A 71 -25.64 1.23 -1.38
N VAL A 72 -26.26 0.09 -1.04
CA VAL A 72 -27.59 -0.27 -1.55
C VAL A 72 -28.72 -0.08 -0.55
N ASN A 73 -28.42 0.30 0.69
CA ASN A 73 -29.44 0.60 1.70
C ASN A 73 -29.38 2.06 2.16
N SER A 74 -30.39 2.48 2.93
CA SER A 74 -30.46 3.84 3.46
C SER A 74 -29.30 4.18 4.37
N LYS A 75 -28.80 5.40 4.27
CA LYS A 75 -27.75 5.93 5.19
C LYS A 75 -28.22 6.00 6.64
N GLN A 76 -29.52 5.98 6.87
CA GLN A 76 -30.11 5.96 8.22
C GLN A 76 -30.02 4.60 8.90
N GLU A 77 -29.82 3.53 8.12
CA GLU A 77 -29.61 2.20 8.68
C GLU A 77 -28.20 2.09 9.28
N LYS A 78 -28.12 1.47 10.47
CA LYS A 78 -26.85 1.39 11.21
C LYS A 78 -25.77 0.60 10.49
N GLN A 79 -26.15 -0.45 9.76
CA GLN A 79 -25.22 -1.27 9.01
C GLN A 79 -25.34 -0.99 7.52
N ALA A 80 -24.24 -0.55 6.92
CA ALA A 80 -24.18 -0.35 5.49
C ALA A 80 -24.16 -1.68 4.76
N LYS A 81 -24.97 -1.80 3.70
CA LYS A 81 -24.92 -2.92 2.76
C LYS A 81 -24.31 -2.44 1.46
N TRP A 82 -23.31 -3.16 0.97
CA TRP A 82 -22.53 -2.78 -0.19
C TRP A 82 -22.70 -3.78 -1.32
N LYS A 83 -22.75 -3.26 -2.55
CA LYS A 83 -22.74 -4.05 -3.78
C LYS A 83 -21.52 -3.66 -4.61
N ARG A 84 -20.77 -4.65 -5.10
CA ARG A 84 -19.68 -4.40 -6.04
C ARG A 84 -20.25 -3.88 -7.36
N ILE A 85 -19.63 -2.84 -7.89
CA ILE A 85 -19.95 -2.26 -9.20
C ILE A 85 -18.69 -2.17 -10.06
N SER A 86 -18.89 -1.90 -11.36
CA SER A 86 -17.76 -1.66 -12.25
C SER A 86 -17.17 -0.26 -12.02
N TRP A 87 -15.95 -0.05 -12.50
CA TRP A 87 -15.34 1.27 -12.49
C TRP A 87 -16.12 2.27 -13.34
N GLU A 88 -16.69 1.82 -14.44
CA GLU A 88 -17.54 2.65 -15.32
C GLU A 88 -18.77 3.17 -14.58
N GLU A 89 -19.42 2.32 -13.81
CA GLU A 89 -20.57 2.73 -12.99
C GLU A 89 -20.16 3.66 -11.83
N ALA A 90 -18.94 3.51 -11.30
CA ALA A 90 -18.47 4.29 -10.16
C ALA A 90 -18.08 5.73 -10.55
N ILE A 91 -17.61 5.92 -11.77
CA ILE A 91 -17.17 7.21 -12.29
C ILE A 91 -18.34 7.92 -12.95
#